data_1283ef2c751f943016327daa91c9a973
#
_entry.id   1283ef2c751f943016327daa91c9a973
#
_cell.length_a   1.000
_cell.length_b   1.000
_cell.length_c   1.000
_cell.angle_alpha   90.00
_cell.angle_beta   90.00
_cell.angle_gamma   90.00
#
_symmetry.space_group_name_H-M   'P 1'
#
loop_
_entity.id
_entity.type
_entity.pdbx_description
1 polymer ?
#
loop_
_entity_poly.entity_id
_entity_poly.type
_entity_poly.pdbx_seq_one_letter_code
_entity_poly.pdbx_strand_id
1 'polypeptide(L)' 'MMDIRIENLKRKHATLDAEIEGEAQRPVPDQATISELKKEKLKLKEEIEGLEAA' A
#
# COMPACT_ATOMS: atom_id res chain seq x y z
N MET A 1 -23.26 1.00 -6.20
CA MET A 1 -22.33 0.11 -6.91
C MET A 1 -20.92 0.35 -6.44
N MET A 2 -20.16 -0.71 -6.24
CA MET A 2 -18.76 -0.58 -5.82
C MET A 2 -17.90 -0.20 -7.02
N ASP A 3 -17.00 0.75 -6.82
CA ASP A 3 -16.04 1.13 -7.85
C ASP A 3 -14.92 0.11 -7.85
N ILE A 4 -14.79 -0.63 -8.97
CA ILE A 4 -13.77 -1.66 -9.11
C ILE A 4 -12.36 -1.10 -8.97
N ARG A 5 -12.14 0.15 -9.41
CA ARG A 5 -10.83 0.78 -9.29
C ARG A 5 -10.46 0.98 -7.83
N ILE A 6 -11.42 1.45 -7.04
CA ILE A 6 -11.20 1.66 -5.60
C ILE A 6 -10.93 0.32 -4.92
N GLU A 7 -11.70 -0.71 -5.24
CA GLU A 7 -11.48 -2.03 -4.68
C GLU A 7 -10.10 -2.59 -4.99
N ASN A 8 -9.68 -2.45 -6.25
CA ASN A 8 -8.36 -2.94 -6.67
C ASN A 8 -7.24 -2.18 -5.97
N LEU A 9 -7.39 -0.86 -5.81
CA LEU A 9 -6.40 -0.05 -5.10
C LEU A 9 -6.34 -0.42 -3.62
N LYS A 10 -7.49 -0.66 -2.99
CA LYS A 10 -7.53 -1.09 -1.59
C LYS A 10 -6.87 -2.45 -1.39
N ARG A 11 -7.05 -3.34 -2.37
CA ARG A 11 -6.42 -4.66 -2.32
C ARG A 11 -4.90 -4.54 -2.44
N LYS A 12 -4.42 -3.70 -3.35
CA LYS A 12 -2.98 -3.42 -3.49
C LYS A 12 -2.42 -2.79 -2.23
N HIS A 13 -3.17 -1.89 -1.62
CA HIS A 13 -2.76 -1.25 -0.37
C HIS A 13 -2.58 -2.29 0.74
N ALA A 14 -3.52 -3.23 0.85
CA ALA A 14 -3.42 -4.31 1.83
C ALA A 14 -2.22 -5.22 1.56
N THR A 15 -1.94 -5.50 0.28
CA THR A 15 -0.79 -6.31 -0.11
C THR A 15 0.51 -5.61 0.29
N LEU A 16 0.61 -4.31 0.06
CA LEU A 16 1.79 -3.53 0.44
C LEU A 16 1.98 -3.52 1.96
N ASP A 17 0.89 -3.41 2.72
CA ASP A 17 0.96 -3.50 4.17
C ASP A 17 1.56 -4.83 4.62
N ALA A 18 1.11 -5.93 4.02
CA ALA A 18 1.62 -7.25 4.35
C ALA A 18 3.10 -7.39 3.98
N GLU A 19 3.51 -6.83 2.83
CA GLU A 19 4.89 -6.86 2.40
C GLU A 19 5.80 -6.06 3.34
N ILE A 20 5.36 -4.88 3.77
CA ILE A 20 6.10 -4.06 4.72
C ILE A 20 6.28 -4.82 6.04
N GLU A 21 5.22 -5.44 6.53
CA GLU A 21 5.28 -6.21 7.77
C GLU A 21 6.22 -7.40 7.65
N GLY A 22 6.17 -8.11 6.52
CA GLY A 22 7.08 -9.23 6.26
C GLY A 22 8.54 -8.80 6.23
N GLU A 23 8.84 -7.68 5.59
CA GLU A 23 10.21 -7.14 5.55
C GLU A 23 10.68 -6.70 6.94
N ALA A 24 9.81 -6.08 7.71
CA ALA A 24 10.16 -5.60 9.04
C ALA A 24 10.44 -6.74 10.03
N GLN A 25 9.87 -7.92 9.77
CA GLN A 25 10.04 -9.08 10.65
C GLN A 25 11.27 -9.94 10.29
N ARG A 26 11.97 -9.61 9.22
CA ARG A 26 13.18 -10.35 8.86
C ARG A 26 14.28 -10.09 9.89
N PRO A 27 15.20 -11.07 10.09
CA PRO A 27 16.33 -10.88 11.02
C PRO A 27 17.15 -9.63 10.72
N VAL A 28 17.31 -9.31 9.43
CA VAL A 28 17.98 -8.08 9.02
C VAL A 28 17.03 -7.37 8.05
N PRO A 29 16.16 -6.49 8.55
CA PRO A 29 15.21 -5.78 7.69
C PRO A 29 15.93 -4.87 6.68
N ASP A 30 15.44 -4.87 5.44
CA ASP A 30 15.96 -3.99 4.41
C ASP A 30 15.20 -2.66 4.48
N GLN A 31 15.83 -1.66 5.08
CA GLN A 31 15.21 -0.35 5.29
C GLN A 31 14.91 0.37 3.97
N ALA A 32 15.75 0.16 2.95
CA ALA A 32 15.50 0.76 1.64
C ALA A 32 14.23 0.19 1.01
N THR A 33 14.05 -1.13 1.08
CA THR A 33 12.83 -1.78 0.57
C THR A 33 11.61 -1.32 1.34
N ILE A 34 11.69 -1.28 2.67
CA ILE A 34 10.58 -0.82 3.51
C ILE A 34 10.20 0.62 3.16
N SER A 35 11.19 1.49 2.97
CA SER A 35 10.95 2.88 2.63
C SER A 35 10.23 3.01 1.28
N GLU A 36 10.64 2.23 0.28
CA GLU A 36 10.00 2.25 -1.03
C GLU A 36 8.57 1.72 -0.97
N LEU A 37 8.33 0.64 -0.23
CA LEU A 37 6.99 0.09 -0.06
C LEU A 37 6.08 1.09 0.64
N LYS A 38 6.59 1.81 1.62
CA LYS A 38 5.81 2.85 2.31
C LYS A 38 5.45 4.00 1.38
N LYS A 39 6.34 4.39 0.48
CA LYS A 39 6.06 5.42 -0.52
C LYS A 39 4.96 4.97 -1.48
N GLU A 40 5.03 3.74 -1.97
CA GLU A 40 3.99 3.18 -2.83
C GLU A 40 2.64 3.11 -2.13
N LYS A 41 2.65 2.69 -0.87
CA LYS A 41 1.45 2.63 -0.06
C LYS A 41 0.82 4.01 0.09
N LEU A 42 1.62 5.04 0.34
CA LEU A 42 1.13 6.41 0.45
C LEU A 42 0.49 6.88 -0.85
N LYS A 43 1.13 6.60 -1.99
CA LYS A 43 0.57 6.96 -3.30
C LYS A 43 -0.78 6.30 -3.53
N LEU A 44 -0.89 5.01 -3.20
CA LEU A 44 -2.16 4.29 -3.34
C LEU A 44 -3.24 4.89 -2.44
N LYS A 45 -2.87 5.24 -1.22
CA LYS A 45 -3.80 5.86 -0.29
C LYS A 45 -4.33 7.19 -0.84
N GLU A 46 -3.45 8.01 -1.41
CA GLU A 46 -3.84 9.28 -2.01
C GLU A 46 -4.76 9.07 -3.21
N GLU A 47 -4.48 8.07 -4.04
CA GLU A 47 -5.35 7.74 -5.16
C GLU A 47 -6.74 7.29 -4.71
N ILE A 48 -6.79 6.44 -3.68
CA ILE A 48 -8.06 5.99 -3.12
C ILE A 48 -8.85 7.17 -2.59
N GLU A 49 -8.21 8.04 -1.83
CA GLU A 49 -8.87 9.22 -1.26
C GLU A 49 -9.38 10.15 -2.36
N GLY A 50 -8.59 10.33 -3.42
CA GLY A 50 -9.01 11.15 -4.55
C GLY A 50 -10.24 10.59 -5.25
N LEU A 51 -10.29 9.28 -5.45
CA LEU A 51 -11.45 8.62 -6.08
C LEU A 51 -12.68 8.65 -5.18
N GLU A 52 -12.48 8.48 -3.87
CA GLU A 52 -13.59 8.51 -2.92
C GLU A 52 -14.15 9.91 -2.72
N ALA A 53 -13.32 10.93 -2.90
CA ALA A 53 -13.74 12.32 -2.75
C ALA A 53 -14.46 12.88 -3.99
N ALA A 54 -14.32 12.23 -5.11
CA ALA A 54 -14.89 12.69 -6.39
C ALA A 54 -16.40 12.50 -6.49
#